data_b7a4022fa010a55b61442fbd3f755bdc
#
_entry.id   b7a4022fa010a55b61442fbd3f755bdc
#
_cell.length_a   1.000
_cell.length_b   1.000
_cell.length_c   1.000
_cell.angle_alpha   90.00
_cell.angle_beta   90.00
_cell.angle_gamma   90.00
#
_symmetry.space_group_name_H-M   'P 1'
#
loop_
_entity.id
_entity.type
_entity.pdbx_description
1 polymer ?
#
loop_
_entity_poly.entity_id
_entity_poly.type
_entity_poly.pdbx_seq_one_letter_code
_entity_poly.pdbx_strand_id
1 'polypeptide(L)'
;MSTVATRRERGGAEPRLRTIGSVCEELREQFPDISVSKIRYLEDQGLISPRRTRGGYRLFAPDDIERLTTILKLQRDEFLPLRVIREELDGPGASNDRTRRRSVGVLGHEDEIDEAELCERAAVSHDLVRQLEEFGLLVSRSAGGERLYGESEADIAAACTRLARYGVDARHLRTFVTGAGRQAALVEQLVAPGLRARNPQRRKDALDDLEALSRVAQELSHLLVVRELRGTVERTG
;
A
#
# COMPACT_ATOMS: atom_id res chain seq x y z
N MET A 1 -52.21 22.13 33.17
CA MET A 1 -51.28 20.98 33.26
C MET A 1 -50.39 21.03 32.05
N SER A 2 -49.22 21.67 32.20
CA SER A 2 -48.27 21.92 31.12
C SER A 2 -47.24 20.80 31.06
N THR A 3 -47.22 20.13 29.92
CA THR A 3 -46.14 19.14 29.62
C THR A 3 -45.00 19.84 28.95
N VAL A 4 -43.89 19.99 29.66
CA VAL A 4 -42.60 20.51 29.15
C VAL A 4 -41.91 19.38 28.44
N ALA A 5 -41.79 19.48 27.12
CA ALA A 5 -40.99 18.60 26.27
C ALA A 5 -39.51 18.95 26.43
N THR A 6 -38.75 18.08 27.05
CA THR A 6 -37.28 18.19 27.20
C THR A 6 -36.64 17.89 25.87
N ARG A 7 -36.15 18.94 25.20
CA ARG A 7 -35.33 18.88 24.01
C ARG A 7 -33.94 18.36 24.39
N ARG A 8 -33.63 17.09 24.09
CA ARG A 8 -32.28 16.51 24.19
C ARG A 8 -31.38 17.19 23.16
N GLU A 9 -30.52 18.06 23.63
CA GLU A 9 -29.39 18.58 22.89
C GLU A 9 -28.42 17.42 22.63
N ARG A 10 -28.26 17.04 21.35
CA ARG A 10 -27.14 16.22 20.90
C ARG A 10 -25.93 17.14 20.80
N GLY A 11 -25.12 17.19 21.84
CA GLY A 11 -23.80 17.81 21.81
C GLY A 11 -22.90 17.05 20.84
N GLY A 12 -22.83 17.47 19.59
CA GLY A 12 -21.77 17.12 18.68
C GLY A 12 -20.50 17.83 19.17
N ALA A 13 -19.52 17.10 19.68
CA ALA A 13 -18.21 17.67 19.94
C ALA A 13 -17.65 18.24 18.63
N GLU A 14 -17.41 19.53 18.58
CA GLU A 14 -16.72 20.14 17.44
C GLU A 14 -15.38 19.45 17.21
N PRO A 15 -15.05 19.02 15.98
CA PRO A 15 -13.79 18.36 15.72
C PRO A 15 -12.65 19.31 16.10
N ARG A 16 -11.74 18.86 16.98
CA ARG A 16 -10.57 19.64 17.43
C ARG A 16 -9.65 19.85 16.22
N LEU A 17 -9.72 21.06 15.65
CA LEU A 17 -8.87 21.46 14.55
C LEU A 17 -7.42 21.67 15.06
N ARG A 18 -6.43 21.22 14.29
CA ARG A 18 -5.01 21.27 14.65
C ARG A 18 -4.21 22.13 13.67
N THR A 19 -3.15 22.75 14.15
CA THR A 19 -2.20 23.50 13.30
C THR A 19 -1.25 22.54 12.59
N ILE A 20 -0.62 23.00 11.49
CA ILE A 20 0.35 22.20 10.73
C ILE A 20 1.54 21.75 11.59
N GLY A 21 1.99 22.59 12.55
CA GLY A 21 3.07 22.23 13.49
C GLY A 21 2.66 21.07 14.41
N SER A 22 1.45 21.15 15.00
CA SER A 22 0.92 20.09 15.88
C SER A 22 0.71 18.78 15.13
N VAL A 23 0.23 18.83 13.87
CA VAL A 23 0.10 17.64 13.01
C VAL A 23 1.46 17.02 12.69
N CYS A 24 2.45 17.85 12.38
CA CYS A 24 3.82 17.41 12.12
C CYS A 24 4.44 16.70 13.34
N GLU A 25 4.24 17.24 14.54
CA GLU A 25 4.73 16.62 15.79
C GLU A 25 4.06 15.28 16.06
N GLU A 26 2.75 15.18 15.90
CA GLU A 26 1.99 13.95 16.12
C GLU A 26 2.41 12.84 15.16
N LEU A 27 2.61 13.18 13.88
CA LEU A 27 2.98 12.21 12.86
C LEU A 27 4.45 11.78 12.93
N ARG A 28 5.30 12.53 13.65
CA ARG A 28 6.75 12.27 13.73
C ARG A 28 7.09 10.93 14.40
N GLU A 29 6.25 10.45 15.31
CA GLU A 29 6.45 9.13 15.94
C GLU A 29 6.38 7.99 14.92
N GLN A 30 5.48 8.10 13.94
CA GLN A 30 5.30 7.08 12.90
C GLN A 30 6.13 7.36 11.63
N PHE A 31 6.45 8.64 11.40
CA PHE A 31 7.15 9.13 10.19
C PHE A 31 8.24 10.12 10.59
N PRO A 32 9.44 9.63 11.00
CA PRO A 32 10.52 10.50 11.49
C PRO A 32 10.93 11.61 10.53
N ASP A 33 10.82 11.34 9.21
CA ASP A 33 11.22 12.28 8.14
C ASP A 33 10.11 13.27 7.76
N ILE A 34 8.98 13.28 8.48
CA ILE A 34 7.90 14.23 8.22
C ILE A 34 8.34 15.67 8.55
N SER A 35 8.01 16.58 7.67
CA SER A 35 8.29 18.01 7.85
C SER A 35 7.09 18.85 7.44
N VAL A 36 7.02 20.08 7.94
CA VAL A 36 6.01 21.07 7.55
C VAL A 36 6.04 21.30 6.02
N SER A 37 7.22 21.29 5.42
CA SER A 37 7.40 21.42 3.98
C SER A 37 6.80 20.25 3.21
N LYS A 38 6.95 19.04 3.73
CA LYS A 38 6.35 17.83 3.14
C LYS A 38 4.82 17.90 3.19
N ILE A 39 4.24 18.33 4.31
CA ILE A 39 2.77 18.48 4.45
C ILE A 39 2.24 19.53 3.46
N ARG A 40 2.92 20.67 3.31
CA ARG A 40 2.55 21.70 2.32
C ARG A 40 2.65 21.18 0.89
N TYR A 41 3.70 20.44 0.58
CA TYR A 41 3.86 19.82 -0.72
C TYR A 41 2.70 18.85 -1.05
N LEU A 42 2.23 18.06 -0.09
CA LEU A 42 1.08 17.18 -0.27
C LEU A 42 -0.23 17.96 -0.50
N GLU A 43 -0.40 19.13 0.16
CA GLU A 43 -1.51 20.05 -0.11
C GLU A 43 -1.41 20.63 -1.53
N ASP A 44 -0.22 21.12 -1.93
CA ASP A 44 -0.01 21.68 -3.29
C ASP A 44 -0.23 20.63 -4.38
N GLN A 45 0.04 19.36 -4.09
CA GLN A 45 -0.30 18.23 -4.96
C GLN A 45 -1.78 17.86 -4.92
N GLY A 46 -2.64 18.55 -4.13
CA GLY A 46 -4.08 18.32 -4.05
C GLY A 46 -4.47 17.01 -3.37
N LEU A 47 -3.59 16.42 -2.55
CA LEU A 47 -3.85 15.18 -1.82
C LEU A 47 -4.60 15.42 -0.51
N ILE A 48 -4.50 16.63 0.04
CA ILE A 48 -5.20 17.10 1.24
C ILE A 48 -5.70 18.53 1.01
N SER A 49 -6.79 18.91 1.68
CA SER A 49 -7.40 20.25 1.56
C SER A 49 -7.79 20.77 2.94
N PRO A 50 -6.82 21.17 3.77
CA PRO A 50 -7.11 21.67 5.11
C PRO A 50 -7.89 22.97 5.05
N ARG A 51 -8.75 23.20 6.05
CA ARG A 51 -9.48 24.46 6.19
C ARG A 51 -8.50 25.62 6.46
N ARG A 52 -8.90 26.84 6.08
CA ARG A 52 -8.14 28.05 6.39
C ARG A 52 -8.95 28.97 7.30
N THR A 53 -8.26 29.55 8.29
CA THR A 53 -8.83 30.62 9.10
C THR A 53 -9.02 31.88 8.26
N ARG A 54 -9.75 32.87 8.80
CA ARG A 54 -9.84 34.22 8.19
C ARG A 54 -8.47 34.90 8.01
N GLY A 55 -7.48 34.52 8.84
CA GLY A 55 -6.09 35.00 8.76
C GLY A 55 -5.19 34.15 7.86
N GLY A 56 -5.75 33.17 7.08
CA GLY A 56 -4.99 32.34 6.14
C GLY A 56 -4.24 31.15 6.76
N TYR A 57 -4.33 30.91 8.06
CA TYR A 57 -3.68 29.80 8.72
C TYR A 57 -4.40 28.47 8.41
N ARG A 58 -3.62 27.40 8.18
CA ARG A 58 -4.11 26.05 7.92
C ARG A 58 -4.60 25.38 9.20
N LEU A 59 -5.79 24.80 9.13
CA LEU A 59 -6.41 24.02 10.21
C LEU A 59 -6.80 22.65 9.68
N PHE A 60 -6.27 21.63 10.32
CA PHE A 60 -6.47 20.22 9.97
C PHE A 60 -7.54 19.60 10.87
N ALA A 61 -8.56 19.02 10.26
CA ALA A 61 -9.54 18.20 10.94
C ALA A 61 -8.96 16.78 11.20
N PRO A 62 -9.54 15.98 12.10
CA PRO A 62 -9.13 14.59 12.31
C PRO A 62 -9.08 13.78 11.00
N ASP A 63 -10.05 13.97 10.11
CA ASP A 63 -10.11 13.31 8.80
C ASP A 63 -8.92 13.69 7.90
N ASP A 64 -8.46 14.95 7.96
CA ASP A 64 -7.27 15.41 7.21
C ASP A 64 -6.01 14.71 7.74
N ILE A 65 -5.93 14.48 9.05
CA ILE A 65 -4.78 13.79 9.69
C ILE A 65 -4.79 12.31 9.34
N GLU A 66 -5.96 11.68 9.35
CA GLU A 66 -6.11 10.29 8.93
C GLU A 66 -5.73 10.11 7.44
N ARG A 67 -6.20 11.02 6.58
CA ARG A 67 -5.84 11.04 5.16
C ARG A 67 -4.33 11.24 4.96
N LEU A 68 -3.69 12.17 5.69
CA LEU A 68 -2.23 12.35 5.69
C LEU A 68 -1.50 11.09 6.10
N THR A 69 -1.93 10.45 7.19
CA THR A 69 -1.35 9.19 7.66
C THR A 69 -1.43 8.11 6.60
N THR A 70 -2.56 7.99 5.91
CA THR A 70 -2.75 7.04 4.82
C THR A 70 -1.82 7.33 3.65
N ILE A 71 -1.72 8.59 3.21
CA ILE A 71 -0.82 9.00 2.12
C ILE A 71 0.63 8.66 2.45
N LEU A 72 1.07 8.98 3.66
CA LEU A 72 2.44 8.72 4.09
C LEU A 72 2.74 7.23 4.19
N LYS A 73 1.78 6.40 4.62
CA LYS A 73 1.89 4.93 4.60
C LYS A 73 1.99 4.41 3.18
N LEU A 74 1.11 4.82 2.27
CA LEU A 74 1.15 4.41 0.87
C LEU A 74 2.46 4.81 0.18
N GLN A 75 3.04 5.98 0.53
CA GLN A 75 4.34 6.38 0.02
C GLN A 75 5.48 5.55 0.61
N ARG A 76 5.45 5.26 1.91
CA ARG A 76 6.52 4.56 2.62
C ARG A 76 6.48 3.07 2.37
N ASP A 77 5.30 2.46 2.48
CA ASP A 77 5.13 1.01 2.52
C ASP A 77 4.89 0.44 1.11
N GLU A 78 4.23 1.19 0.23
CA GLU A 78 3.87 0.75 -1.12
C GLU A 78 4.59 1.53 -2.24
N PHE A 79 5.42 2.52 -1.88
CA PHE A 79 6.19 3.35 -2.83
C PHE A 79 5.36 3.97 -3.97
N LEU A 80 4.06 4.19 -3.71
CA LEU A 80 3.17 4.70 -4.73
C LEU A 80 3.48 6.15 -5.09
N PRO A 81 3.48 6.49 -6.40
CA PRO A 81 3.53 7.88 -6.84
C PRO A 81 2.32 8.67 -6.34
N LEU A 82 2.49 9.94 -6.00
CA LEU A 82 1.41 10.79 -5.47
C LEU A 82 0.17 10.85 -6.37
N ARG A 83 0.35 10.74 -7.69
CA ARG A 83 -0.74 10.67 -8.65
C ARG A 83 -1.60 9.43 -8.43
N VAL A 84 -0.97 8.27 -8.27
CA VAL A 84 -1.66 6.99 -8.01
C VAL A 84 -2.37 7.04 -6.67
N ILE A 85 -1.69 7.56 -5.63
CA ILE A 85 -2.30 7.73 -4.30
C ILE A 85 -3.56 8.61 -4.38
N ARG A 86 -3.54 9.67 -5.19
CA ARG A 86 -4.72 10.53 -5.39
C ARG A 86 -5.87 9.75 -6.05
N GLU A 87 -5.59 9.05 -7.15
CA GLU A 87 -6.58 8.24 -7.86
C GLU A 87 -7.21 7.19 -6.93
N GLU A 88 -6.42 6.60 -6.04
CA GLU A 88 -6.88 5.64 -5.04
C GLU A 88 -7.70 6.26 -3.90
N LEU A 89 -7.33 7.46 -3.45
CA LEU A 89 -8.06 8.13 -2.36
C LEU A 89 -9.37 8.79 -2.81
N ASP A 90 -9.47 9.16 -4.08
CA ASP A 90 -10.62 9.87 -4.64
C ASP A 90 -11.53 8.96 -5.49
N GLY A 91 -11.11 7.70 -5.75
CA GLY A 91 -11.86 6.72 -6.55
C GLY A 91 -13.09 6.13 -5.83
N PRO A 92 -14.14 5.72 -6.59
CA PRO A 92 -15.27 4.99 -6.04
C PRO A 92 -14.81 3.61 -5.56
N GLY A 93 -14.77 3.37 -4.25
CA GLY A 93 -14.30 2.11 -3.63
C GLY A 93 -13.22 2.29 -2.56
N ALA A 94 -12.76 3.52 -2.34
CA ALA A 94 -11.65 3.86 -1.46
C ALA A 94 -11.73 3.34 0.00
N SER A 95 -12.89 2.92 0.49
CA SER A 95 -13.07 2.46 1.88
C SER A 95 -12.89 0.94 2.07
N ASN A 96 -13.23 0.11 1.08
CA ASN A 96 -13.18 -1.34 1.20
C ASN A 96 -11.80 -1.92 0.86
N ASP A 97 -11.05 -1.25 -0.01
CA ASP A 97 -9.73 -1.66 -0.48
C ASP A 97 -8.61 -1.40 0.56
N ARG A 98 -8.85 -0.45 1.49
CA ARG A 98 -7.89 -0.09 2.55
C ARG A 98 -7.67 -1.18 3.60
N THR A 99 -8.70 -1.97 3.88
CA THR A 99 -8.60 -3.08 4.86
C THR A 99 -7.89 -4.28 4.24
N ARG A 100 -8.05 -4.51 2.93
CA ARG A 100 -7.44 -5.60 2.18
C ARG A 100 -5.92 -5.46 2.05
N ARG A 101 -5.42 -4.26 1.74
CA ARG A 101 -3.96 -4.01 1.57
C ARG A 101 -3.15 -4.07 2.85
N ARG A 102 -3.80 -4.07 4.02
CA ARG A 102 -3.12 -4.28 5.31
C ARG A 102 -2.65 -5.72 5.54
N SER A 103 -3.15 -6.68 4.76
CA SER A 103 -2.78 -8.10 4.88
C SER A 103 -1.57 -8.52 4.05
N VAL A 104 -1.07 -7.68 3.15
CA VAL A 104 0.09 -7.98 2.29
C VAL A 104 1.42 -7.74 3.01
N GLY A 105 1.52 -8.17 4.26
CA GLY A 105 2.80 -8.33 4.95
C GLY A 105 3.31 -9.76 4.72
N VAL A 106 4.61 -9.97 4.68
CA VAL A 106 5.24 -11.30 4.53
C VAL A 106 4.74 -12.32 5.57
N LEU A 107 4.19 -11.84 6.69
CA LEU A 107 3.65 -12.65 7.80
C LEU A 107 2.11 -12.61 7.89
N GLY A 108 1.43 -11.94 6.95
CA GLY A 108 -0.03 -11.86 6.95
C GLY A 108 -0.69 -13.21 6.65
N HIS A 109 -1.85 -13.47 7.26
CA HIS A 109 -2.72 -14.54 6.80
C HIS A 109 -3.49 -14.01 5.59
N GLU A 110 -3.44 -14.73 4.49
CA GLU A 110 -4.22 -14.41 3.28
C GLU A 110 -5.42 -15.34 3.19
N ASP A 111 -6.58 -14.76 2.90
CA ASP A 111 -7.75 -15.54 2.54
C ASP A 111 -7.59 -16.09 1.12
N GLU A 112 -8.19 -17.25 0.87
CA GLU A 112 -8.15 -17.88 -0.44
C GLU A 112 -9.40 -17.47 -1.23
N ILE A 113 -9.19 -17.14 -2.50
CA ILE A 113 -10.23 -16.78 -3.46
C ILE A 113 -10.21 -17.76 -4.65
N ASP A 114 -11.34 -17.97 -5.29
CA ASP A 114 -11.41 -18.77 -6.53
C ASP A 114 -11.01 -17.93 -7.76
N GLU A 115 -10.87 -18.59 -8.91
CA GLU A 115 -10.49 -17.93 -10.17
C GLU A 115 -11.52 -16.89 -10.62
N ALA A 116 -12.81 -17.10 -10.35
CA ALA A 116 -13.86 -16.17 -10.76
C ALA A 116 -13.77 -14.87 -9.95
N GLU A 117 -13.59 -14.98 -8.63
CA GLU A 117 -13.39 -13.84 -7.74
C GLU A 117 -12.07 -13.10 -8.05
N LEU A 118 -11.00 -13.83 -8.37
CA LEU A 118 -9.73 -13.21 -8.82
C LEU A 118 -9.95 -12.41 -10.10
N CYS A 119 -10.66 -12.97 -11.10
CA CYS A 119 -10.97 -12.29 -12.36
C CYS A 119 -11.78 -11.03 -12.13
N GLU A 120 -12.77 -11.06 -11.24
CA GLU A 120 -13.60 -9.90 -10.91
C GLU A 120 -12.80 -8.82 -10.20
N ARG A 121 -12.04 -9.19 -9.16
CA ARG A 121 -11.24 -8.24 -8.36
C ARG A 121 -10.13 -7.56 -9.16
N ALA A 122 -9.44 -8.30 -10.01
CA ALA A 122 -8.33 -7.80 -10.83
C ALA A 122 -8.77 -7.21 -12.17
N ALA A 123 -10.06 -7.29 -12.52
CA ALA A 123 -10.59 -6.94 -13.84
C ALA A 123 -9.80 -7.60 -14.98
N VAL A 124 -9.54 -8.92 -14.85
CA VAL A 124 -8.70 -9.73 -15.74
C VAL A 124 -9.52 -10.85 -16.36
N SER A 125 -9.19 -11.23 -17.60
CA SER A 125 -9.83 -12.38 -18.26
C SER A 125 -9.19 -13.70 -17.80
N HIS A 126 -9.95 -14.80 -17.85
CA HIS A 126 -9.43 -16.15 -17.60
C HIS A 126 -8.24 -16.52 -18.51
N ASP A 127 -8.23 -16.04 -19.75
CA ASP A 127 -7.11 -16.27 -20.67
C ASP A 127 -5.83 -15.59 -20.20
N LEU A 128 -5.93 -14.35 -19.68
CA LEU A 128 -4.77 -13.66 -19.14
C LEU A 128 -4.31 -14.31 -17.82
N VAL A 129 -5.23 -14.76 -16.94
CA VAL A 129 -4.88 -15.52 -15.73
C VAL A 129 -4.03 -16.74 -16.07
N ARG A 130 -4.44 -17.53 -17.06
CA ARG A 130 -3.67 -18.71 -17.52
C ARG A 130 -2.28 -18.34 -18.03
N GLN A 131 -2.17 -17.24 -18.79
CA GLN A 131 -0.86 -16.76 -19.26
C GLN A 131 0.02 -16.30 -18.09
N LEU A 132 -0.54 -15.59 -17.12
CA LEU A 132 0.18 -15.15 -15.95
C LEU A 132 0.68 -16.33 -15.11
N GLU A 133 -0.11 -17.41 -14.98
CA GLU A 133 0.35 -18.66 -14.34
C GLU A 133 1.46 -19.34 -15.14
N GLU A 134 1.34 -19.44 -16.47
CA GLU A 134 2.36 -20.04 -17.33
C GLU A 134 3.73 -19.36 -17.17
N PHE A 135 3.74 -18.04 -17.01
CA PHE A 135 4.98 -17.27 -16.80
C PHE A 135 5.36 -17.12 -15.31
N GLY A 136 4.61 -17.76 -14.40
CA GLY A 136 4.91 -17.78 -12.97
C GLY A 136 4.64 -16.46 -12.25
N LEU A 137 3.79 -15.62 -12.82
CA LEU A 137 3.34 -14.35 -12.22
C LEU A 137 2.23 -14.56 -11.21
N LEU A 138 1.39 -15.58 -11.43
CA LEU A 138 0.37 -16.04 -10.49
C LEU A 138 0.66 -17.47 -10.06
N VAL A 139 0.35 -17.78 -8.81
CA VAL A 139 0.50 -19.11 -8.23
C VAL A 139 -0.84 -19.54 -7.65
N SER A 140 -1.37 -20.66 -8.17
CA SER A 140 -2.59 -21.26 -7.65
C SER A 140 -2.28 -22.51 -6.81
N ARG A 141 -3.18 -22.82 -5.89
CA ARG A 141 -3.22 -24.08 -5.15
C ARG A 141 -4.47 -24.88 -5.60
N SER A 142 -4.31 -26.16 -5.86
CA SER A 142 -5.45 -27.03 -6.16
C SER A 142 -6.03 -27.57 -4.85
N ALA A 143 -7.34 -27.36 -4.64
CA ALA A 143 -8.08 -27.91 -3.52
C ALA A 143 -9.47 -28.37 -4.00
N GLY A 144 -9.81 -29.65 -3.78
CA GLY A 144 -11.11 -30.19 -4.21
C GLY A 144 -11.38 -30.20 -5.70
N GLY A 145 -10.35 -30.03 -6.55
CA GLY A 145 -10.50 -29.91 -8.01
C GLY A 145 -10.66 -28.47 -8.50
N GLU A 146 -10.73 -27.50 -7.62
CA GLU A 146 -10.77 -26.08 -7.90
C GLU A 146 -9.39 -25.43 -7.72
N ARG A 147 -9.14 -24.33 -8.45
CA ARG A 147 -7.95 -23.50 -8.28
C ARG A 147 -8.26 -22.37 -7.31
N LEU A 148 -7.44 -22.28 -6.27
CA LEU A 148 -7.52 -21.24 -5.27
C LEU A 148 -6.25 -20.38 -5.32
N TYR A 149 -6.40 -19.09 -5.09
CA TYR A 149 -5.36 -18.06 -5.10
C TYR A 149 -5.37 -17.33 -3.77
N GLY A 150 -4.21 -16.90 -3.29
CA GLY A 150 -4.17 -15.93 -2.19
C GLY A 150 -4.73 -14.56 -2.62
N GLU A 151 -5.25 -13.78 -1.71
CA GLU A 151 -5.77 -12.43 -2.03
C GLU A 151 -4.72 -11.53 -2.71
N SER A 152 -3.44 -11.66 -2.36
CA SER A 152 -2.33 -10.94 -2.99
C SER A 152 -2.16 -11.23 -4.47
N GLU A 153 -2.56 -12.42 -4.93
CA GLU A 153 -2.52 -12.77 -6.36
C GLU A 153 -3.47 -11.90 -7.19
N ALA A 154 -4.59 -11.44 -6.61
CA ALA A 154 -5.47 -10.48 -7.27
C ALA A 154 -4.81 -9.12 -7.48
N ASP A 155 -4.00 -8.65 -6.52
CA ASP A 155 -3.24 -7.41 -6.64
C ASP A 155 -2.13 -7.52 -7.70
N ILE A 156 -1.45 -8.68 -7.75
CA ILE A 156 -0.46 -9.00 -8.80
C ILE A 156 -1.14 -9.01 -10.18
N ALA A 157 -2.28 -9.71 -10.32
CA ALA A 157 -3.04 -9.75 -11.57
C ALA A 157 -3.50 -8.36 -12.02
N ALA A 158 -3.99 -7.52 -11.09
CA ALA A 158 -4.39 -6.14 -11.36
C ALA A 158 -3.20 -5.28 -11.84
N ALA A 159 -2.02 -5.46 -11.23
CA ALA A 159 -0.79 -4.78 -11.67
C ALA A 159 -0.38 -5.21 -13.08
N CYS A 160 -0.42 -6.52 -13.38
CA CYS A 160 -0.15 -7.06 -14.71
C CYS A 160 -1.14 -6.54 -15.76
N THR A 161 -2.43 -6.45 -15.41
CA THR A 161 -3.48 -5.89 -16.29
C THR A 161 -3.20 -4.43 -16.63
N ARG A 162 -2.76 -3.63 -15.65
CA ARG A 162 -2.37 -2.23 -15.90
C ARG A 162 -1.18 -2.13 -16.85
N LEU A 163 -0.17 -2.98 -16.71
CA LEU A 163 1.00 -3.01 -17.60
C LEU A 163 0.63 -3.49 -19.01
N ALA A 164 -0.29 -4.45 -19.13
CA ALA A 164 -0.79 -4.92 -20.43
C ALA A 164 -1.45 -3.81 -21.25
N ARG A 165 -2.09 -2.80 -20.61
CA ARG A 165 -2.64 -1.61 -21.31
C ARG A 165 -1.57 -0.76 -22.01
N TYR A 166 -0.31 -0.87 -21.60
CA TYR A 166 0.84 -0.25 -22.25
C TYR A 166 1.54 -1.18 -23.27
N GLY A 167 0.92 -2.31 -23.60
CA GLY A 167 1.48 -3.27 -24.57
C GLY A 167 2.53 -4.22 -23.98
N VAL A 168 2.60 -4.36 -22.66
CA VAL A 168 3.54 -5.28 -22.00
C VAL A 168 2.89 -6.66 -21.89
N ASP A 169 3.38 -7.63 -22.68
CA ASP A 169 2.90 -9.03 -22.63
C ASP A 169 3.36 -9.73 -21.35
N ALA A 170 2.59 -10.76 -20.91
CA ALA A 170 2.91 -11.58 -19.73
C ALA A 170 4.34 -12.15 -19.76
N ARG A 171 4.84 -12.58 -20.94
CA ARG A 171 6.23 -13.06 -21.10
C ARG A 171 7.29 -12.03 -20.69
N HIS A 172 7.05 -10.74 -20.92
CA HIS A 172 7.98 -9.67 -20.54
C HIS A 172 7.98 -9.44 -19.03
N LEU A 173 6.84 -9.72 -18.38
CA LEU A 173 6.68 -9.57 -16.92
C LEU A 173 7.46 -10.62 -16.13
N ARG A 174 7.93 -11.71 -16.76
CA ARG A 174 8.80 -12.71 -16.14
C ARG A 174 10.07 -12.12 -15.54
N THR A 175 10.53 -10.99 -16.05
CA THR A 175 11.70 -10.28 -15.47
C THR A 175 11.44 -9.86 -14.03
N PHE A 176 10.21 -9.46 -13.69
CA PHE A 176 9.81 -9.09 -12.33
C PHE A 176 9.83 -10.30 -11.41
N VAL A 177 9.31 -11.46 -11.86
CA VAL A 177 9.36 -12.73 -11.10
C VAL A 177 10.81 -13.10 -10.78
N THR A 178 11.69 -13.03 -11.79
CA THR A 178 13.11 -13.37 -11.60
C THR A 178 13.80 -12.41 -10.63
N GLY A 179 13.49 -11.10 -10.73
CA GLY A 179 14.04 -10.07 -9.84
C GLY A 179 13.57 -10.27 -8.40
N ALA A 180 12.26 -10.44 -8.20
CA ALA A 180 11.65 -10.69 -6.90
C ALA A 180 12.19 -11.96 -6.23
N GLY A 181 12.31 -13.06 -7.00
CA GLY A 181 12.86 -14.32 -6.49
C GLY A 181 14.30 -14.21 -5.99
N ARG A 182 15.14 -13.43 -6.70
CA ARG A 182 16.53 -13.18 -6.26
C ARG A 182 16.58 -12.36 -4.97
N GLN A 183 15.74 -11.35 -4.84
CA GLN A 183 15.65 -10.52 -3.64
C GLN A 183 15.14 -11.33 -2.45
N ALA A 184 14.06 -12.10 -2.65
CA ALA A 184 13.50 -12.98 -1.63
C ALA A 184 14.55 -14.00 -1.13
N ALA A 185 15.29 -14.63 -2.05
CA ALA A 185 16.36 -15.59 -1.69
C ALA A 185 17.47 -14.95 -0.86
N LEU A 186 17.86 -13.69 -1.15
CA LEU A 186 18.84 -12.98 -0.35
C LEU A 186 18.33 -12.73 1.08
N VAL A 187 17.10 -12.25 1.23
CA VAL A 187 16.49 -11.99 2.54
C VAL A 187 16.31 -13.29 3.32
N GLU A 188 15.82 -14.35 2.67
CA GLU A 188 15.68 -15.68 3.27
C GLU A 188 17.00 -16.20 3.81
N GLN A 189 18.09 -16.09 3.04
CA GLN A 189 19.42 -16.54 3.46
C GLN A 189 19.88 -15.86 4.76
N LEU A 190 19.53 -14.57 4.95
CA LEU A 190 19.91 -13.83 6.14
C LEU A 190 19.13 -14.28 7.39
N VAL A 191 17.85 -14.58 7.26
CA VAL A 191 16.97 -14.92 8.38
C VAL A 191 16.86 -16.42 8.65
N ALA A 192 17.22 -17.28 7.69
CA ALA A 192 17.08 -18.73 7.78
C ALA A 192 17.69 -19.36 9.06
N PRO A 193 18.84 -18.93 9.57
CA PRO A 193 19.38 -19.48 10.83
C PRO A 193 18.47 -19.22 12.03
N GLY A 194 17.86 -18.01 12.09
CA GLY A 194 16.94 -17.62 13.14
C GLY A 194 15.60 -18.33 13.04
N LEU A 195 15.04 -18.46 11.84
CA LEU A 195 13.78 -19.17 11.58
C LEU A 195 13.85 -20.66 11.96
N ARG A 196 15.02 -21.29 11.81
CA ARG A 196 15.28 -22.70 12.16
C ARG A 196 15.66 -22.90 13.63
N ALA A 197 15.78 -21.82 14.41
CA ALA A 197 16.16 -21.91 15.81
C ALA A 197 15.07 -22.61 16.65
N ARG A 198 15.50 -23.46 17.59
CA ARG A 198 14.58 -24.12 18.55
C ARG A 198 14.03 -23.15 19.60
N ASN A 199 14.75 -22.05 19.83
CA ASN A 199 14.33 -21.02 20.79
C ASN A 199 13.20 -20.16 20.19
N PRO A 200 12.01 -20.11 20.84
CA PRO A 200 10.87 -19.35 20.31
C PRO A 200 11.15 -17.85 20.16
N GLN A 201 11.94 -17.26 21.07
CA GLN A 201 12.28 -15.84 21.00
C GLN A 201 13.15 -15.55 19.77
N ARG A 202 14.19 -16.34 19.52
CA ARG A 202 15.02 -16.20 18.33
C ARG A 202 14.24 -16.38 17.02
N ARG A 203 13.23 -17.25 17.04
CA ARG A 203 12.37 -17.44 15.88
C ARG A 203 11.48 -16.22 15.66
N LYS A 204 10.96 -15.63 16.73
CA LYS A 204 10.17 -14.40 16.66
C LYS A 204 11.03 -13.25 16.13
N ASP A 205 12.22 -13.05 16.70
CA ASP A 205 13.15 -12.01 16.26
C ASP A 205 13.48 -12.15 14.76
N ALA A 206 13.66 -13.38 14.28
CA ALA A 206 13.93 -13.65 12.85
C ALA A 206 12.71 -13.35 11.94
N LEU A 207 11.47 -13.48 12.45
CA LEU A 207 10.27 -13.08 11.71
C LEU A 207 10.17 -11.56 11.65
N ASP A 208 10.46 -10.86 12.74
CA ASP A 208 10.50 -9.40 12.78
C ASP A 208 11.61 -8.87 11.82
N ASP A 209 12.79 -9.52 11.81
CA ASP A 209 13.88 -9.23 10.88
C ASP A 209 13.46 -9.48 9.41
N LEU A 210 12.75 -10.56 9.13
CA LEU A 210 12.25 -10.87 7.78
C LEU A 210 11.38 -9.75 7.25
N GLU A 211 10.43 -9.25 8.06
CA GLU A 211 9.56 -8.14 7.68
C GLU A 211 10.35 -6.84 7.47
N ALA A 212 11.28 -6.52 8.37
CA ALA A 212 12.10 -5.33 8.26
C ALA A 212 13.02 -5.36 7.02
N LEU A 213 13.71 -6.50 6.78
CA LEU A 213 14.59 -6.68 5.63
C LEU A 213 13.84 -6.68 4.30
N SER A 214 12.64 -7.28 4.23
CA SER A 214 11.81 -7.26 3.02
C SER A 214 11.43 -5.83 2.64
N ARG A 215 11.07 -4.98 3.62
CA ARG A 215 10.75 -3.58 3.41
C ARG A 215 11.93 -2.79 2.86
N VAL A 216 13.11 -2.94 3.47
CA VAL A 216 14.35 -2.27 3.01
C VAL A 216 14.76 -2.73 1.61
N ALA A 217 14.62 -4.02 1.29
CA ALA A 217 14.91 -4.56 -0.04
C ALA A 217 13.97 -3.99 -1.12
N GLN A 218 12.68 -3.85 -0.81
CA GLN A 218 11.72 -3.22 -1.71
C GLN A 218 12.04 -1.74 -1.95
N GLU A 219 12.38 -0.99 -0.89
CA GLU A 219 12.81 0.40 -0.99
C GLU A 219 14.03 0.55 -1.90
N LEU A 220 15.07 -0.25 -1.67
CA LEU A 220 16.27 -0.25 -2.50
C LEU A 220 15.95 -0.55 -3.95
N SER A 221 15.10 -1.55 -4.22
CA SER A 221 14.69 -1.91 -5.58
C SER A 221 13.99 -0.77 -6.28
N HIS A 222 13.06 -0.11 -5.60
CA HIS A 222 12.35 1.07 -6.13
C HIS A 222 13.34 2.18 -6.48
N LEU A 223 14.25 2.53 -5.57
CA LEU A 223 15.25 3.59 -5.78
C LEU A 223 16.16 3.28 -6.96
N LEU A 224 16.59 2.02 -7.11
CA LEU A 224 17.41 1.60 -8.24
C LEU A 224 16.66 1.72 -9.57
N VAL A 225 15.41 1.28 -9.65
CA VAL A 225 14.58 1.42 -10.85
C VAL A 225 14.39 2.90 -11.21
N VAL A 226 14.08 3.75 -10.25
CA VAL A 226 13.93 5.20 -10.46
C VAL A 226 15.22 5.81 -10.99
N ARG A 227 16.37 5.43 -10.45
CA ARG A 227 17.69 5.91 -10.91
C ARG A 227 17.92 5.54 -12.37
N GLU A 228 17.69 4.28 -12.75
CA GLU A 228 17.90 3.80 -14.14
C GLU A 228 16.95 4.52 -15.12
N LEU A 229 15.70 4.73 -14.74
CA LEU A 229 14.71 5.45 -15.57
C LEU A 229 15.08 6.94 -15.74
N ARG A 230 15.58 7.61 -14.68
CA ARG A 230 16.09 8.99 -14.80
C ARG A 230 17.24 9.09 -15.80
N GLY A 231 18.22 8.17 -15.72
CA GLY A 231 19.31 8.13 -16.69
C GLY A 231 18.85 7.88 -18.12
N THR A 232 17.69 7.27 -18.35
CA THR A 232 17.08 7.12 -19.67
C THR A 232 16.51 8.44 -20.19
N VAL A 233 15.80 9.19 -19.32
CA VAL A 233 15.25 10.51 -19.69
C VAL A 233 16.36 11.50 -20.03
N GLU A 234 17.45 11.55 -19.25
CA GLU A 234 18.61 12.44 -19.48
C GLU A 234 19.35 12.14 -20.78
N ARG A 235 19.35 10.87 -21.25
CA ARG A 235 19.98 10.49 -22.53
C ARG A 235 19.12 10.79 -23.75
N THR A 236 17.83 11.07 -23.55
CA THR A 236 16.87 11.26 -24.66
C THR A 236 16.49 12.73 -24.87
N GLY A 237 16.82 13.62 -23.95
CA GLY A 237 16.62 15.08 -24.01
C GLY A 237 17.89 15.80 -24.29
#